data_fdccdb8aaf9c266d619104dc3b8f383f
#
_entry.id   fdccdb8aaf9c266d619104dc3b8f383f
#
_cell.length_a   1.000
_cell.length_b   1.000
_cell.length_c   1.000
_cell.angle_alpha   90.00
_cell.angle_beta   90.00
_cell.angle_gamma   90.00
#
_symmetry.space_group_name_H-M   'P 1'
#
loop_
_entity.id
_entity.type
_entity.pdbx_description
1 polymer ?
#
loop_
_entity_poly.entity_id
_entity_poly.type
_entity_poly.pdbx_seq_one_letter_code
_entity_poly.pdbx_strand_id
1 'polypeptide(L)'
;MYESKMKSAQGDRLFAAIRTLKSEEECYRFFEDLCTFNELQSMAQRMEVAALLNEGKTFAQISELTGVSSATITRVNRCISYGAGGYQTVLERMGK
;
A
#
# COMPACT_ATOMS: atom_id res chain seq x y z
N MET A 1 16.41 15.05 -6.77
CA MET A 1 16.10 13.66 -7.09
C MET A 1 15.72 12.89 -5.82
N TYR A 2 14.70 12.06 -5.90
CA TYR A 2 14.26 11.30 -4.75
C TYR A 2 15.27 10.20 -4.38
N GLU A 3 15.63 10.16 -3.11
CA GLU A 3 16.48 9.10 -2.57
C GLU A 3 15.77 8.44 -1.39
N SER A 4 15.50 7.14 -1.52
CA SER A 4 14.81 6.39 -0.47
C SER A 4 15.75 6.09 0.70
N LYS A 5 15.25 6.25 1.92
CA LYS A 5 15.95 5.79 3.13
C LYS A 5 16.02 4.28 3.20
N MET A 6 15.20 3.59 2.41
CA MET A 6 15.11 2.13 2.40
C MET A 6 15.91 1.52 1.24
N LYS A 7 16.64 2.34 0.51
CA LYS A 7 17.40 1.90 -0.66
C LYS A 7 18.43 0.84 -0.28
N SER A 8 18.42 -0.26 -1.02
CA SER A 8 19.38 -1.34 -0.85
C SER A 8 19.44 -2.17 -2.13
N ALA A 9 20.51 -2.95 -2.30
CA ALA A 9 20.62 -3.84 -3.44
C ALA A 9 19.48 -4.88 -3.44
N GLN A 10 19.12 -5.37 -2.26
CA GLN A 10 18.02 -6.33 -2.14
C GLN A 10 16.68 -5.68 -2.46
N GLY A 11 16.47 -4.45 -2.02
CA GLY A 11 15.27 -3.69 -2.34
C GLY A 11 15.15 -3.42 -3.83
N ASP A 12 16.26 -3.07 -4.46
CA ASP A 12 16.30 -2.84 -5.90
C ASP A 12 15.87 -4.10 -6.66
N ARG A 13 16.36 -5.26 -6.23
CA ARG A 13 16.00 -6.54 -6.86
C ARG A 13 14.53 -6.87 -6.66
N LEU A 14 14.02 -6.62 -5.45
CA LEU A 14 12.60 -6.85 -5.17
C LEU A 14 11.71 -6.01 -6.09
N PHE A 15 12.00 -4.72 -6.18
CA PHE A 15 11.17 -3.85 -7.00
C PHE A 15 11.34 -4.11 -8.49
N ALA A 16 12.52 -4.52 -8.92
CA ALA A 16 12.71 -4.95 -10.31
C ALA A 16 11.84 -6.17 -10.61
N ALA A 17 11.76 -7.11 -9.67
CA ALA A 17 10.92 -8.30 -9.81
C ALA A 17 9.43 -7.91 -9.88
N ILE A 18 8.98 -7.05 -8.96
CA ILE A 18 7.59 -6.60 -8.94
C ILE A 18 7.21 -5.94 -10.27
N ARG A 19 8.12 -5.15 -10.84
CA ARG A 19 7.86 -4.44 -12.10
C ARG A 19 7.71 -5.36 -13.31
N THR A 20 8.04 -6.65 -13.20
CA THR A 20 7.84 -7.60 -14.29
C THR A 20 6.43 -8.16 -14.35
N LEU A 21 5.65 -7.98 -13.27
CA LEU A 21 4.30 -8.54 -13.18
C LEU A 21 3.37 -7.82 -14.15
N LYS A 22 2.56 -8.60 -14.86
CA LYS A 22 1.73 -8.08 -15.96
C LYS A 22 0.23 -8.30 -15.76
N SER A 23 -0.17 -9.02 -14.72
CA SER A 23 -1.57 -9.29 -14.48
C SER A 23 -1.84 -9.40 -13.00
N GLU A 24 -3.12 -9.29 -12.63
CA GLU A 24 -3.54 -9.48 -11.23
C GLU A 24 -3.20 -10.88 -10.76
N GLU A 25 -3.41 -11.88 -11.61
CA GLU A 25 -3.08 -13.26 -11.26
C GLU A 25 -1.60 -13.40 -10.93
N GLU A 26 -0.73 -12.80 -11.74
CA GLU A 26 0.72 -12.85 -11.48
C GLU A 26 1.08 -12.17 -10.18
N CYS A 27 0.41 -11.08 -9.83
CA CYS A 27 0.62 -10.41 -8.56
C CYS A 27 0.27 -11.33 -7.40
N TYR A 28 -0.89 -11.98 -7.45
CA TYR A 28 -1.27 -12.93 -6.40
C TYR A 28 -0.29 -14.08 -6.28
N ARG A 29 0.11 -14.68 -7.40
CA ARG A 29 1.06 -15.79 -7.39
C ARG A 29 2.40 -15.40 -6.77
N PHE A 30 2.93 -14.24 -7.18
CA PHE A 30 4.23 -13.80 -6.67
C PHE A 30 4.18 -13.47 -5.18
N PHE A 31 3.16 -12.73 -4.76
CA PHE A 31 3.05 -12.32 -3.36
C PHE A 31 2.66 -13.47 -2.43
N GLU A 32 1.94 -14.47 -2.93
CA GLU A 32 1.69 -15.69 -2.15
C GLU A 32 2.98 -16.43 -1.85
N ASP A 33 3.93 -16.44 -2.79
CA ASP A 33 5.23 -17.07 -2.57
C ASP A 33 6.13 -16.21 -1.68
N LEU A 34 6.09 -14.91 -1.88
CA LEU A 34 7.01 -13.97 -1.23
C LEU A 34 6.63 -13.65 0.21
N CYS A 35 5.35 -13.53 0.49
CA CYS A 35 4.82 -13.03 1.76
C CYS A 35 4.06 -14.12 2.51
N THR A 36 4.03 -13.99 3.84
CA THR A 36 3.06 -14.76 4.63
C THR A 36 1.67 -14.18 4.39
N PHE A 37 0.64 -14.96 4.74
CA PHE A 37 -0.74 -14.49 4.65
C PHE A 37 -0.94 -13.18 5.42
N ASN A 38 -0.43 -13.12 6.64
CA ASN A 38 -0.59 -11.92 7.48
C ASN A 38 0.12 -10.71 6.90
N GLU A 39 1.30 -10.90 6.32
CA GLU A 39 2.02 -9.79 5.69
C GLU A 39 1.25 -9.22 4.51
N LEU A 40 0.72 -10.08 3.66
CA LEU A 40 -0.06 -9.62 2.52
C LEU A 40 -1.35 -8.96 2.97
N GLN A 41 -2.03 -9.54 3.95
CA GLN A 41 -3.26 -8.99 4.49
C GLN A 41 -3.05 -7.59 5.07
N SER A 42 -1.93 -7.40 5.81
CA SER A 42 -1.61 -6.10 6.37
C SER A 42 -1.40 -5.04 5.29
N MET A 43 -0.68 -5.40 4.23
CA MET A 43 -0.47 -4.48 3.12
C MET A 43 -1.78 -4.15 2.41
N ALA A 44 -2.62 -5.17 2.17
CA ALA A 44 -3.92 -4.98 1.53
C ALA A 44 -4.82 -4.08 2.36
N GLN A 45 -4.83 -4.25 3.68
CA GLN A 45 -5.62 -3.40 4.58
C GLN A 45 -5.17 -1.95 4.52
N ARG A 46 -3.85 -1.72 4.53
CA ARG A 46 -3.33 -0.35 4.44
C ARG A 46 -3.71 0.31 3.12
N MET A 47 -3.67 -0.44 2.03
CA MET A 47 -4.07 0.10 0.73
C MET A 47 -5.55 0.42 0.69
N GLU A 48 -6.40 -0.43 1.27
CA GLU A 48 -7.83 -0.17 1.37
C GLU A 48 -8.12 1.09 2.18
N VAL A 49 -7.43 1.26 3.32
CA VAL A 49 -7.57 2.46 4.15
C VAL A 49 -7.19 3.70 3.34
N ALA A 50 -6.09 3.63 2.59
CA ALA A 50 -5.65 4.75 1.77
C ALA A 50 -6.70 5.13 0.73
N ALA A 51 -7.29 4.13 0.08
CA ALA A 51 -8.34 4.36 -0.92
C ALA A 51 -9.57 5.03 -0.30
N LEU A 52 -9.99 4.56 0.87
CA LEU A 52 -11.15 5.13 1.56
C LEU A 52 -10.90 6.57 2.05
N LEU A 53 -9.69 6.84 2.55
CA LEU A 53 -9.31 8.20 2.90
C LEU A 53 -9.35 9.11 1.68
N ASN A 54 -8.88 8.62 0.55
CA ASN A 54 -8.87 9.38 -0.70
C ASN A 54 -10.29 9.67 -1.19
N GLU A 55 -11.26 8.82 -0.85
CA GLU A 55 -12.66 9.02 -1.17
C GLU A 55 -13.36 10.00 -0.22
N GLY A 56 -12.67 10.46 0.82
CA GLY A 56 -13.21 11.39 1.79
C GLY A 56 -13.95 10.74 2.96
N LYS A 57 -13.79 9.45 3.17
CA LYS A 57 -14.41 8.77 4.31
C LYS A 57 -13.77 9.25 5.61
N THR A 58 -14.59 9.31 6.66
CA THR A 58 -14.09 9.64 8.00
C THR A 58 -13.38 8.46 8.62
N PHE A 59 -12.57 8.71 9.65
CA PHE A 59 -11.90 7.65 10.39
C PHE A 59 -12.91 6.65 10.98
N ALA A 60 -14.02 7.16 11.51
CA ALA A 60 -15.06 6.30 12.06
C ALA A 60 -15.68 5.39 10.99
N GLN A 61 -15.94 5.94 9.82
CA GLN A 61 -16.47 5.15 8.69
C GLN A 61 -15.48 4.07 8.25
N ILE A 62 -14.21 4.42 8.17
CA ILE A 62 -13.17 3.47 7.75
C ILE A 62 -13.04 2.34 8.77
N SER A 63 -13.02 2.68 10.06
CA SER A 63 -12.94 1.67 11.12
C SER A 63 -14.13 0.71 11.04
N GLU A 64 -15.32 1.23 10.81
CA GLU A 64 -16.53 0.42 10.68
C GLU A 64 -16.48 -0.49 9.45
N LEU A 65 -16.04 0.04 8.31
CA LEU A 65 -15.99 -0.70 7.05
C LEU A 65 -14.89 -1.78 7.04
N THR A 66 -13.77 -1.53 7.67
CA THR A 66 -12.58 -2.39 7.54
C THR A 66 -12.23 -3.17 8.80
N GLY A 67 -12.69 -2.71 9.95
CA GLY A 67 -12.27 -3.29 11.23
C GLY A 67 -10.84 -2.95 11.62
N VAL A 68 -10.17 -2.10 10.87
CA VAL A 68 -8.79 -1.70 11.11
C VAL A 68 -8.72 -0.73 12.29
N SER A 69 -7.67 -0.84 13.11
CA SER A 69 -7.52 0.02 14.28
C SER A 69 -7.30 1.48 13.88
N SER A 70 -7.67 2.39 14.80
CA SER A 70 -7.46 3.82 14.57
C SER A 70 -5.98 4.16 14.42
N ALA A 71 -5.10 3.40 15.08
CA ALA A 71 -3.66 3.60 14.97
C ALA A 71 -3.19 3.34 13.52
N THR A 72 -3.69 2.29 12.90
CA THR A 72 -3.36 1.98 11.51
C THR A 72 -3.89 3.07 10.57
N ILE A 73 -5.12 3.52 10.78
CA ILE A 73 -5.72 4.58 9.94
C ILE A 73 -4.89 5.86 10.06
N THR A 74 -4.52 6.23 11.29
CA THR A 74 -3.69 7.41 11.54
C THR A 74 -2.35 7.31 10.83
N ARG A 75 -1.71 6.14 10.90
CA ARG A 75 -0.43 5.92 10.23
C ARG A 75 -0.53 6.08 8.72
N VAL A 76 -1.55 5.47 8.11
CA VAL A 76 -1.75 5.59 6.67
C VAL A 76 -2.02 7.03 6.27
N ASN A 77 -2.88 7.71 7.02
CA ASN A 77 -3.21 9.11 6.76
C ASN A 77 -1.96 10.00 6.82
N ARG A 78 -1.10 9.75 7.81
CA ARG A 78 0.16 10.49 7.94
C ARG A 78 1.08 10.23 6.73
N CYS A 79 1.15 8.99 6.27
CA CYS A 79 1.97 8.64 5.11
C CYS A 79 1.45 9.29 3.82
N ILE A 80 0.13 9.42 3.68
CA ILE A 80 -0.44 10.11 2.53
C ILE A 80 -0.03 11.58 2.55
N SER A 81 -0.09 12.24 3.72
CA SER A 81 0.20 13.67 3.84
C SER A 81 1.69 13.99 3.86
N TYR A 82 2.50 13.18 4.52
CA TYR A 82 3.90 13.50 4.80
C TYR A 82 4.88 12.38 4.43
N GLY A 83 4.43 11.37 3.71
CA GLY A 83 5.27 10.25 3.33
C GLY A 83 6.04 10.49 2.06
N ALA A 84 6.43 9.40 1.42
CA ALA A 84 7.27 9.42 0.22
C ALA A 84 6.51 9.71 -1.08
N GLY A 85 5.21 9.91 -1.01
CA GLY A 85 4.38 10.18 -2.19
C GLY A 85 3.88 8.94 -2.91
N GLY A 86 4.19 7.75 -2.40
CA GLY A 86 3.79 6.49 -3.05
C GLY A 86 2.30 6.27 -3.10
N TYR A 87 1.60 6.52 -2.00
CA TYR A 87 0.14 6.39 -2.00
C TYR A 87 -0.51 7.34 -3.00
N GLN A 88 -0.04 8.59 -3.02
CA GLN A 88 -0.61 9.59 -3.92
C GLN A 88 -0.45 9.19 -5.37
N THR A 89 0.73 8.70 -5.74
CA THR A 89 1.01 8.25 -7.10
C THR A 89 0.10 7.10 -7.51
N VAL A 90 0.00 6.09 -6.64
CA VAL A 90 -0.79 4.89 -6.93
C VAL A 90 -2.28 5.23 -7.00
N LEU A 91 -2.78 5.98 -6.03
CA LEU A 91 -4.20 6.35 -6.00
C LEU A 91 -4.59 7.19 -7.21
N GLU A 92 -3.73 8.11 -7.61
CA GLU A 92 -3.98 8.92 -8.81
C GLU A 92 -4.07 8.04 -10.06
N ARG A 93 -3.14 7.10 -10.20
CA ARG A 93 -3.12 6.21 -11.37
C ARG A 93 -4.31 5.26 -11.39
N MET A 94 -4.71 4.75 -10.23
CA MET A 94 -5.85 3.85 -10.11
C MET A 94 -7.17 4.55 -10.36
N GLY A 95 -7.25 5.85 -10.08
CA GLY A 95 -8.45 6.64 -10.30
C GLY A 95 -8.71 6.97 -11.78
N LYS A 96 -7.79 6.60 -12.62
CA LYS A 96 -7.91 6.83 -14.06
C LYS A 96 -8.22 5.52 -14.77
#